data_323b6ab7c94393159a0b64e26201deed
#
_entry.id   323b6ab7c94393159a0b64e26201deed
#
_cell.length_a   1.000
_cell.length_b   1.000
_cell.length_c   1.000
_cell.angle_alpha   90.00
_cell.angle_beta   90.00
_cell.angle_gamma   90.00
#
_symmetry.space_group_name_H-M   'P 1'
#
loop_
_entity.id
_entity.type
_entity.pdbx_description
1 polymer ?
#
loop_
_entity_poly.entity_id
_entity_poly.type
_entity_poly.pdbx_seq_one_letter_code
_entity_poly.pdbx_strand_id
1 'polypeptide(L)'
;MIKSIWLVNKYAMPPQYESRLRTIKFAHYLQEMGYKVTIFGSSVMHNTDIDLIDDGSKYIKRQYGDLSFVHIKSCQYKKTAGVHRVWSDIQFHYRLVKLAQKFEKPDLVVATTFPLISNPLLKYCHRHGIKYITEVLDWWPDDFVDFGLVSAKNPIMKYLFKVAQNNYVKSDATVFSIKGCYKYFEDKRWDTFHGGPVDLSKVYYINNGVDLADFNKWKDENKIDDDDLKSDTKKVIYLGSVRLANNVGQFVKAAEQLKERKDVQFLIYGDGDDREPLIMYCEDHHLTNVKFKAKWIEPKYVPFVLSQSYLNILNYTAHFGKYGISSSKMFQYMAAGKPIVCNVDIMYSDILEHQIGICHDMKDEQEYADAIRSILDMPQDEYEAMCMRAQAAARDYDYPFLTKQMVEVIEKL
;
A
#
# COMPACT_ATOMS: atom_id res chain seq x y z
N MET A 1 -21.32 -15.13 -17.60
CA MET A 1 -20.07 -14.40 -17.95
C MET A 1 -20.11 -13.04 -17.24
N ILE A 2 -19.12 -12.75 -16.43
CA ILE A 2 -19.00 -11.48 -15.67
C ILE A 2 -18.69 -10.36 -16.67
N LYS A 3 -19.48 -9.27 -16.64
CA LYS A 3 -19.30 -8.09 -17.50
C LYS A 3 -19.27 -6.80 -16.69
N SER A 4 -19.91 -6.79 -15.51
CA SER A 4 -20.01 -5.61 -14.67
C SER A 4 -19.44 -5.87 -13.28
N ILE A 5 -18.59 -4.95 -12.80
CA ILE A 5 -17.80 -5.11 -11.58
C ILE A 5 -17.97 -3.87 -10.70
N TRP A 6 -18.26 -4.09 -9.42
CA TRP A 6 -18.08 -3.07 -8.40
C TRP A 6 -16.75 -3.27 -7.69
N LEU A 7 -15.89 -2.28 -7.71
CA LEU A 7 -14.70 -2.20 -6.85
C LEU A 7 -15.06 -1.39 -5.60
N VAL A 8 -15.14 -2.06 -4.47
CA VAL A 8 -15.57 -1.45 -3.21
C VAL A 8 -14.36 -1.25 -2.31
N ASN A 9 -13.89 -0.02 -2.21
CA ASN A 9 -12.81 0.37 -1.31
C ASN A 9 -13.18 1.70 -0.65
N LYS A 10 -13.49 1.67 0.64
CA LYS A 10 -13.84 2.88 1.40
C LYS A 10 -12.82 4.00 1.23
N TYR A 11 -11.56 3.66 1.10
CA TYR A 11 -10.45 4.60 1.03
C TYR A 11 -10.07 5.01 -0.40
N ALA A 12 -10.80 4.54 -1.42
CA ALA A 12 -10.60 5.00 -2.79
C ALA A 12 -10.95 6.48 -2.91
N MET A 13 -10.01 7.26 -3.43
CA MET A 13 -10.10 8.70 -3.60
C MET A 13 -10.19 9.06 -5.10
N PRO A 14 -10.69 10.25 -5.44
CA PRO A 14 -10.52 10.79 -6.80
C PRO A 14 -9.05 10.82 -7.22
N PRO A 15 -8.72 10.62 -8.51
CA PRO A 15 -7.33 10.52 -8.99
C PRO A 15 -6.41 11.67 -8.56
N GLN A 16 -6.91 12.89 -8.45
CA GLN A 16 -6.14 14.06 -8.03
C GLN A 16 -5.62 13.98 -6.56
N TYR A 17 -6.24 13.13 -5.74
CA TYR A 17 -5.88 12.94 -4.33
C TYR A 17 -5.35 11.54 -4.04
N GLU A 18 -5.43 10.62 -5.02
CA GLU A 18 -5.12 9.22 -4.80
C GLU A 18 -3.62 8.95 -4.90
N SER A 19 -3.04 8.60 -3.75
CA SER A 19 -1.68 8.09 -3.68
C SER A 19 -1.60 6.57 -3.73
N ARG A 20 -2.75 5.88 -3.56
CA ARG A 20 -2.87 4.42 -3.55
C ARG A 20 -3.45 3.95 -4.88
N LEU A 21 -2.60 3.70 -5.82
CA LEU A 21 -3.00 3.51 -7.22
C LEU A 21 -3.87 2.27 -7.48
N ARG A 22 -3.80 1.23 -6.63
CA ARG A 22 -4.39 -0.10 -6.89
C ARG A 22 -5.84 -0.05 -7.40
N THR A 23 -6.77 0.57 -6.65
CA THR A 23 -8.19 0.53 -7.01
C THR A 23 -8.47 1.24 -8.33
N ILE A 24 -7.87 2.41 -8.54
CA ILE A 24 -8.09 3.20 -9.77
C ILE A 24 -7.40 2.55 -10.98
N LYS A 25 -6.24 1.95 -10.79
CA LYS A 25 -5.52 1.28 -11.90
C LYS A 25 -6.20 -0.03 -12.31
N PHE A 26 -6.64 -0.86 -11.35
CA PHE A 26 -7.48 -2.00 -11.70
C PHE A 26 -8.77 -1.58 -12.40
N ALA A 27 -9.44 -0.50 -11.96
CA ALA A 27 -10.64 -0.01 -12.63
C ALA A 27 -10.35 0.37 -14.08
N HIS A 28 -9.30 1.16 -14.30
CA HIS A 28 -8.86 1.60 -15.63
C HIS A 28 -8.58 0.41 -16.56
N TYR A 29 -7.67 -0.48 -16.18
CA TYR A 29 -7.28 -1.61 -17.03
C TYR A 29 -8.37 -2.66 -17.20
N LEU A 30 -9.24 -2.89 -16.22
CA LEU A 30 -10.42 -3.74 -16.40
C LEU A 30 -11.40 -3.14 -17.43
N GLN A 31 -11.55 -1.81 -17.44
CA GLN A 31 -12.37 -1.12 -18.46
C GLN A 31 -11.76 -1.25 -19.86
N GLU A 32 -10.44 -1.12 -20.01
CA GLU A 32 -9.75 -1.39 -21.28
C GLU A 32 -9.94 -2.83 -21.78
N MET A 33 -10.08 -3.79 -20.84
CA MET A 33 -10.39 -5.19 -21.13
C MET A 33 -11.89 -5.46 -21.38
N GLY A 34 -12.73 -4.42 -21.41
CA GLY A 34 -14.14 -4.47 -21.76
C GLY A 34 -15.11 -4.71 -20.59
N TYR A 35 -14.66 -4.66 -19.35
CA TYR A 35 -15.55 -4.71 -18.19
C TYR A 35 -16.16 -3.35 -17.89
N LYS A 36 -17.44 -3.34 -17.48
CA LYS A 36 -18.07 -2.16 -16.91
C LYS A 36 -17.72 -2.05 -15.44
N VAL A 37 -16.93 -1.06 -15.05
CA VAL A 37 -16.43 -0.93 -13.67
C VAL A 37 -17.04 0.30 -13.00
N THR A 38 -17.46 0.15 -11.74
CA THR A 38 -17.87 1.25 -10.86
C THR A 38 -17.11 1.16 -9.54
N ILE A 39 -16.45 2.24 -9.15
CA ILE A 39 -15.72 2.34 -7.88
C ILE A 39 -16.64 2.90 -6.81
N PHE A 40 -16.74 2.23 -5.67
CA PHE A 40 -17.45 2.69 -4.49
C PHE A 40 -16.45 3.09 -3.40
N GLY A 41 -16.39 4.39 -3.10
CA GLY A 41 -15.55 4.98 -2.07
C GLY A 41 -16.35 5.79 -1.06
N SER A 42 -15.70 6.20 0.04
CA SER A 42 -16.30 7.17 0.98
C SER A 42 -16.33 8.57 0.36
N SER A 43 -17.28 9.41 0.80
CA SER A 43 -17.22 10.84 0.53
C SER A 43 -16.17 11.56 1.35
N VAL A 44 -15.82 11.00 2.52
CA VAL A 44 -14.80 11.54 3.42
C VAL A 44 -13.44 10.99 3.03
N MET A 45 -12.50 11.88 2.77
CA MET A 45 -11.15 11.52 2.40
C MET A 45 -10.31 11.23 3.65
N HIS A 46 -9.62 10.09 3.64
CA HIS A 46 -8.83 9.62 4.77
C HIS A 46 -7.69 10.59 5.12
N ASN A 47 -7.58 10.94 6.40
CA ASN A 47 -6.58 11.86 6.94
C ASN A 47 -6.63 13.30 6.37
N THR A 48 -7.80 13.73 5.88
CA THR A 48 -8.03 15.11 5.43
C THR A 48 -9.33 15.64 6.03
N ASP A 49 -9.55 16.95 5.91
CA ASP A 49 -10.83 17.58 6.25
C ASP A 49 -11.81 17.62 5.06
N ILE A 50 -11.49 16.93 3.95
CA ILE A 50 -12.28 16.94 2.73
C ILE A 50 -13.43 15.95 2.83
N ASP A 51 -14.65 16.44 2.64
CA ASP A 51 -15.86 15.65 2.41
C ASP A 51 -16.48 16.08 1.07
N LEU A 52 -16.64 15.14 0.16
CA LEU A 52 -17.15 15.40 -1.19
C LEU A 52 -18.68 15.61 -1.22
N ILE A 53 -19.38 15.44 -0.09
CA ILE A 53 -20.83 15.63 0.05
C ILE A 53 -21.11 16.64 1.16
N ASP A 54 -21.62 17.79 0.80
CA ASP A 54 -21.95 18.91 1.70
C ASP A 54 -23.46 19.23 1.75
N ASP A 55 -24.24 18.70 0.81
CA ASP A 55 -25.69 18.97 0.62
C ASP A 55 -26.62 18.03 1.40
N GLY A 56 -26.10 17.19 2.30
CA GLY A 56 -26.88 16.21 3.05
C GLY A 56 -27.23 14.93 2.28
N SER A 57 -26.86 14.81 1.02
CA SER A 57 -27.05 13.61 0.20
C SER A 57 -26.38 12.40 0.81
N LYS A 58 -26.97 11.20 0.62
CA LYS A 58 -26.41 9.94 1.12
C LYS A 58 -25.31 9.37 0.22
N TYR A 59 -25.29 9.80 -1.02
CA TYR A 59 -24.26 9.45 -2.02
C TYR A 59 -24.26 10.47 -3.16
N ILE A 60 -23.13 10.53 -3.86
CA ILE A 60 -22.99 11.24 -5.15
C ILE A 60 -22.36 10.32 -6.19
N LYS A 61 -22.72 10.51 -7.46
CA LYS A 61 -22.04 9.89 -8.60
C LYS A 61 -21.11 10.93 -9.22
N ARG A 62 -19.89 10.54 -9.51
CA ARG A 62 -18.89 11.39 -10.17
C ARG A 62 -18.17 10.60 -11.25
N GLN A 63 -17.79 11.30 -12.32
CA GLN A 63 -16.93 10.77 -13.36
C GLN A 63 -15.58 11.51 -13.27
N TYR A 64 -14.49 10.77 -13.24
CA TYR A 64 -13.12 11.30 -13.22
C TYR A 64 -12.36 10.69 -14.40
N GLY A 65 -12.34 11.38 -15.55
CA GLY A 65 -11.87 10.80 -16.80
C GLY A 65 -12.72 9.60 -17.21
N ASP A 66 -12.11 8.43 -17.35
CA ASP A 66 -12.76 7.16 -17.66
C ASP A 66 -13.35 6.45 -16.41
N LEU A 67 -13.02 6.91 -15.20
CA LEU A 67 -13.39 6.24 -13.95
C LEU A 67 -14.76 6.69 -13.43
N SER A 68 -15.68 5.75 -13.29
CA SER A 68 -17.00 5.97 -12.67
C SER A 68 -16.96 5.73 -11.18
N PHE A 69 -17.26 6.76 -10.37
CA PHE A 69 -17.28 6.70 -8.91
C PHE A 69 -18.68 6.89 -8.34
N VAL A 70 -18.93 6.18 -7.25
CA VAL A 70 -20.02 6.43 -6.31
C VAL A 70 -19.42 6.68 -4.94
N HIS A 71 -19.49 7.93 -4.48
CA HIS A 71 -19.05 8.30 -3.14
C HIS A 71 -20.21 8.16 -2.16
N ILE A 72 -20.05 7.34 -1.14
CA ILE A 72 -21.05 7.09 -0.09
C ILE A 72 -20.72 7.97 1.12
N LYS A 73 -21.70 8.75 1.58
CA LYS A 73 -21.54 9.61 2.76
C LYS A 73 -21.19 8.76 3.98
N SER A 74 -20.10 9.10 4.65
CA SER A 74 -19.76 8.56 5.97
C SER A 74 -19.35 9.69 6.92
N CYS A 75 -19.24 9.41 8.22
CA CYS A 75 -18.85 10.45 9.17
C CYS A 75 -17.35 10.76 9.05
N GLN A 76 -17.02 12.04 9.24
CA GLN A 76 -15.63 12.48 9.34
C GLN A 76 -14.96 11.96 10.60
N TYR A 77 -13.65 11.77 10.53
CA TYR A 77 -12.80 11.44 11.66
C TYR A 77 -11.41 12.09 11.46
N LYS A 78 -10.88 12.66 12.56
CA LYS A 78 -9.61 13.42 12.52
C LYS A 78 -8.39 12.59 12.92
N LYS A 79 -8.59 11.41 13.54
CA LYS A 79 -7.50 10.56 14.03
C LYS A 79 -7.49 9.23 13.29
N THR A 80 -6.32 8.80 12.88
CA THR A 80 -6.11 7.52 12.18
C THR A 80 -6.54 6.30 13.00
N ALA A 81 -6.48 6.38 14.33
CA ALA A 81 -6.99 5.37 15.25
C ALA A 81 -8.13 5.92 16.08
N GLY A 82 -9.20 5.13 16.28
CA GLY A 82 -10.29 5.50 17.20
C GLY A 82 -11.68 5.04 16.77
N VAL A 83 -12.62 5.16 17.72
CA VAL A 83 -14.01 4.72 17.57
C VAL A 83 -14.73 5.40 16.39
N HIS A 84 -14.43 6.65 16.11
CA HIS A 84 -15.00 7.38 14.98
C HIS A 84 -14.62 6.80 13.62
N ARG A 85 -13.38 6.30 13.47
CA ARG A 85 -12.96 5.60 12.25
C ARG A 85 -13.76 4.32 12.06
N VAL A 86 -13.85 3.49 13.10
CA VAL A 86 -14.64 2.25 13.07
C VAL A 86 -16.10 2.54 12.75
N TRP A 87 -16.66 3.59 13.36
CA TRP A 87 -18.04 4.01 13.07
C TRP A 87 -18.22 4.48 11.61
N SER A 88 -17.26 5.24 11.09
CA SER A 88 -17.26 5.64 9.69
C SER A 88 -17.22 4.43 8.74
N ASP A 89 -16.44 3.38 9.09
CA ASP A 89 -16.36 2.13 8.32
C ASP A 89 -17.72 1.39 8.34
N ILE A 90 -18.32 1.24 9.51
CA ILE A 90 -19.65 0.64 9.66
C ILE A 90 -20.71 1.42 8.85
N GLN A 91 -20.69 2.75 8.95
CA GLN A 91 -21.66 3.61 8.27
C GLN A 91 -21.54 3.52 6.75
N PHE A 92 -20.31 3.50 6.21
CA PHE A 92 -20.06 3.33 4.77
C PHE A 92 -20.68 2.03 4.26
N HIS A 93 -20.34 0.89 4.84
CA HIS A 93 -20.81 -0.41 4.39
C HIS A 93 -22.32 -0.61 4.57
N TYR A 94 -22.86 -0.16 5.71
CA TYR A 94 -24.31 -0.22 5.95
C TYR A 94 -25.09 0.62 4.94
N ARG A 95 -24.62 1.85 4.66
CA ARG A 95 -25.24 2.72 3.66
C ARG A 95 -25.12 2.14 2.25
N LEU A 96 -23.96 1.60 1.89
CA LEU A 96 -23.75 0.95 0.60
C LEU A 96 -24.79 -0.16 0.39
N VAL A 97 -24.94 -1.09 1.35
CA VAL A 97 -25.90 -2.18 1.26
C VAL A 97 -27.34 -1.65 1.14
N LYS A 98 -27.70 -0.63 1.94
CA LYS A 98 -29.03 0.01 1.87
C LYS A 98 -29.33 0.68 0.55
N LEU A 99 -28.30 1.22 -0.09
CA LEU A 99 -28.42 1.96 -1.35
C LEU A 99 -28.18 1.08 -2.58
N ALA A 100 -27.73 -0.16 -2.40
CA ALA A 100 -27.31 -1.04 -3.48
C ALA A 100 -28.35 -1.19 -4.59
N GLN A 101 -29.63 -1.26 -4.26
CA GLN A 101 -30.74 -1.34 -5.23
C GLN A 101 -30.92 -0.07 -6.08
N LYS A 102 -30.29 1.05 -5.72
CA LYS A 102 -30.32 2.31 -6.50
C LYS A 102 -29.26 2.35 -7.61
N PHE A 103 -28.39 1.38 -7.62
CA PHE A 103 -27.34 1.24 -8.62
C PHE A 103 -27.61 0.03 -9.50
N GLU A 104 -27.02 0.05 -10.69
CA GLU A 104 -27.08 -1.11 -11.57
C GLU A 104 -26.44 -2.32 -10.88
N LYS A 105 -27.14 -3.44 -10.87
CA LYS A 105 -26.67 -4.68 -10.24
C LYS A 105 -25.42 -5.18 -10.95
N PRO A 106 -24.28 -5.40 -10.24
CA PRO A 106 -23.08 -5.95 -10.86
C PRO A 106 -23.17 -7.47 -10.95
N ASP A 107 -22.32 -8.05 -11.79
CA ASP A 107 -22.12 -9.50 -11.80
C ASP A 107 -21.13 -9.93 -10.70
N LEU A 108 -20.18 -9.02 -10.37
CA LEU A 108 -19.11 -9.24 -9.40
C LEU A 108 -18.91 -8.03 -8.51
N VAL A 109 -18.66 -8.29 -7.24
CA VAL A 109 -18.13 -7.30 -6.28
C VAL A 109 -16.73 -7.72 -5.85
N VAL A 110 -15.73 -6.87 -6.06
CA VAL A 110 -14.41 -6.98 -5.45
C VAL A 110 -14.34 -5.97 -4.31
N ALA A 111 -14.26 -6.45 -3.09
CA ALA A 111 -14.30 -5.57 -1.92
C ALA A 111 -13.00 -5.66 -1.12
N THR A 112 -12.30 -4.52 -1.05
CA THR A 112 -11.19 -4.32 -0.12
C THR A 112 -11.78 -4.17 1.26
N THR A 113 -11.54 -5.12 2.14
CA THR A 113 -12.33 -5.23 3.34
C THR A 113 -11.52 -5.14 4.62
N PHE A 114 -12.10 -4.42 5.54
CA PHE A 114 -11.97 -4.67 6.95
C PHE A 114 -12.98 -5.79 7.28
N PRO A 115 -12.54 -7.02 7.64
CA PRO A 115 -13.42 -8.21 7.68
C PRO A 115 -14.68 -8.05 8.51
N LEU A 116 -14.64 -7.24 9.55
CA LEU A 116 -15.79 -6.97 10.43
C LEU A 116 -16.99 -6.36 9.76
N ILE A 117 -16.78 -5.64 8.69
CA ILE A 117 -17.75 -4.69 8.16
C ILE A 117 -18.23 -5.14 6.79
N SER A 118 -17.48 -6.00 6.12
CA SER A 118 -17.81 -6.52 4.80
C SER A 118 -18.87 -7.62 4.80
N ASN A 119 -19.10 -8.28 5.93
CA ASN A 119 -20.11 -9.34 6.04
C ASN A 119 -21.53 -8.96 5.55
N PRO A 120 -22.07 -7.75 5.81
CA PRO A 120 -23.35 -7.34 5.27
C PRO A 120 -23.37 -7.26 3.74
N LEU A 121 -22.26 -6.77 3.13
CA LEU A 121 -22.15 -6.69 1.67
C LEU A 121 -22.03 -8.08 1.04
N LEU A 122 -21.19 -8.95 1.59
CA LEU A 122 -21.06 -10.35 1.18
C LEU A 122 -22.42 -11.07 1.22
N LYS A 123 -23.16 -10.93 2.33
CA LYS A 123 -24.52 -11.52 2.47
C LYS A 123 -25.49 -10.95 1.44
N TYR A 124 -25.42 -9.65 1.16
CA TYR A 124 -26.22 -9.02 0.12
C TYR A 124 -25.90 -9.63 -1.25
N CYS A 125 -24.62 -9.75 -1.60
CA CYS A 125 -24.20 -10.33 -2.86
C CYS A 125 -24.71 -11.77 -3.04
N HIS A 126 -24.54 -12.63 -2.06
CA HIS A 126 -25.02 -14.02 -2.12
C HIS A 126 -26.55 -14.11 -2.30
N ARG A 127 -27.33 -13.28 -1.56
CA ARG A 127 -28.80 -13.26 -1.70
C ARG A 127 -29.26 -12.83 -3.09
N HIS A 128 -28.46 -12.07 -3.80
CA HIS A 128 -28.80 -11.55 -5.13
C HIS A 128 -28.06 -12.28 -6.27
N GLY A 129 -27.35 -13.37 -5.97
CA GLY A 129 -26.59 -14.14 -6.97
C GLY A 129 -25.44 -13.34 -7.61
N ILE A 130 -24.83 -12.44 -6.83
CA ILE A 130 -23.67 -11.65 -7.24
C ILE A 130 -22.42 -12.36 -6.71
N LYS A 131 -21.42 -12.56 -7.57
CA LYS A 131 -20.12 -13.09 -7.16
C LYS A 131 -19.36 -12.12 -6.27
N TYR A 132 -18.52 -12.65 -5.38
CA TYR A 132 -17.84 -11.82 -4.39
C TYR A 132 -16.38 -12.25 -4.21
N ILE A 133 -15.46 -11.31 -4.46
CA ILE A 133 -14.04 -11.44 -4.13
C ILE A 133 -13.75 -10.59 -2.90
N THR A 134 -13.17 -11.21 -1.88
CA THR A 134 -12.55 -10.48 -0.76
C THR A 134 -11.13 -10.10 -1.16
N GLU A 135 -10.82 -8.81 -1.17
CA GLU A 135 -9.47 -8.29 -1.37
C GLU A 135 -8.85 -7.91 -0.02
N VAL A 136 -7.66 -8.45 0.27
CA VAL A 136 -6.96 -8.28 1.56
C VAL A 136 -5.64 -7.56 1.30
N LEU A 137 -5.51 -6.35 1.83
CA LEU A 137 -4.33 -5.50 1.70
C LEU A 137 -3.48 -5.45 2.97
N ASP A 138 -4.11 -5.68 4.14
CA ASP A 138 -3.49 -5.65 5.47
C ASP A 138 -3.94 -6.87 6.28
N TRP A 139 -3.16 -7.26 7.28
CA TRP A 139 -3.43 -8.45 8.12
C TRP A 139 -4.45 -8.17 9.23
N TRP A 140 -5.67 -7.80 8.86
CA TRP A 140 -6.74 -7.61 9.84
C TRP A 140 -7.42 -8.93 10.23
N PRO A 141 -7.60 -9.24 11.52
CA PRO A 141 -7.36 -8.37 12.71
C PRO A 141 -5.99 -8.56 13.38
N ASP A 142 -5.06 -9.30 12.75
CA ASP A 142 -3.74 -9.63 13.32
C ASP A 142 -2.94 -8.39 13.67
N ASP A 143 -2.99 -7.34 12.87
CA ASP A 143 -2.25 -6.10 13.10
C ASP A 143 -2.51 -5.51 14.51
N PHE A 144 -3.71 -5.66 15.07
CA PHE A 144 -3.97 -5.21 16.44
C PHE A 144 -3.16 -5.98 17.47
N VAL A 145 -2.90 -7.26 17.22
CA VAL A 145 -2.12 -8.12 18.10
C VAL A 145 -0.62 -7.87 17.91
N ASP A 146 -0.20 -7.76 16.66
CA ASP A 146 1.21 -7.59 16.29
C ASP A 146 1.75 -6.21 16.72
N PHE A 147 0.90 -5.18 16.72
CA PHE A 147 1.22 -3.87 17.32
C PHE A 147 1.12 -3.84 18.86
N GLY A 148 0.79 -4.96 19.50
CA GLY A 148 0.66 -5.01 20.94
C GLY A 148 -0.54 -4.23 21.52
N LEU A 149 -1.48 -3.80 20.69
CA LEU A 149 -2.63 -3.02 21.11
C LEU A 149 -3.67 -3.86 21.88
N VAL A 150 -3.81 -5.13 21.52
CA VAL A 150 -4.75 -6.06 22.15
C VAL A 150 -4.18 -7.48 22.14
N SER A 151 -4.36 -8.22 23.23
CA SER A 151 -3.96 -9.62 23.30
C SER A 151 -4.82 -10.51 22.38
N ALA A 152 -4.20 -11.47 21.69
CA ALA A 152 -4.90 -12.49 20.91
C ALA A 152 -5.89 -13.33 21.74
N LYS A 153 -5.70 -13.42 23.06
CA LYS A 153 -6.60 -14.14 23.99
C LYS A 153 -7.88 -13.36 24.31
N ASN A 154 -7.94 -12.06 23.97
CA ASN A 154 -9.13 -11.23 24.20
C ASN A 154 -10.36 -11.81 23.47
N PRO A 155 -11.52 -11.93 24.13
CA PRO A 155 -12.74 -12.46 23.50
C PRO A 155 -13.18 -11.73 22.24
N ILE A 156 -13.00 -10.40 22.20
CA ILE A 156 -13.29 -9.60 21.03
C ILE A 156 -12.39 -10.02 19.86
N MET A 157 -11.09 -10.17 20.11
CA MET A 157 -10.14 -10.62 19.08
C MET A 157 -10.50 -12.01 18.55
N LYS A 158 -10.85 -12.95 19.41
CA LYS A 158 -11.34 -14.28 18.98
C LYS A 158 -12.57 -14.19 18.08
N TYR A 159 -13.49 -13.31 18.41
CA TYR A 159 -14.68 -13.03 17.56
C TYR A 159 -14.26 -12.45 16.21
N LEU A 160 -13.33 -11.47 16.20
CA LEU A 160 -12.81 -10.83 14.99
C LEU A 160 -12.12 -11.85 14.08
N PHE A 161 -11.27 -12.71 14.62
CA PHE A 161 -10.64 -13.80 13.87
C PHE A 161 -11.68 -14.75 13.26
N LYS A 162 -12.74 -15.09 13.99
CA LYS A 162 -13.82 -15.93 13.45
C LYS A 162 -14.57 -15.24 12.32
N VAL A 163 -14.79 -13.93 12.43
CA VAL A 163 -15.45 -13.15 11.37
C VAL A 163 -14.57 -13.09 10.12
N ALA A 164 -13.24 -12.86 10.28
CA ALA A 164 -12.30 -12.87 9.18
C ALA A 164 -12.27 -14.24 8.48
N GLN A 165 -12.12 -15.33 9.24
CA GLN A 165 -12.16 -16.69 8.71
C GLN A 165 -13.46 -16.96 7.94
N ASN A 166 -14.62 -16.58 8.48
CA ASN A 166 -15.90 -16.75 7.81
C ASN A 166 -15.99 -15.96 6.49
N ASN A 167 -15.35 -14.80 6.38
CA ASN A 167 -15.29 -14.06 5.13
C ASN A 167 -14.51 -14.83 4.08
N TYR A 168 -13.32 -15.36 4.43
CA TYR A 168 -12.51 -16.16 3.51
C TYR A 168 -13.23 -17.42 3.03
N VAL A 169 -13.92 -18.11 3.94
CA VAL A 169 -14.70 -19.32 3.60
C VAL A 169 -15.87 -19.01 2.65
N LYS A 170 -16.54 -17.88 2.85
CA LYS A 170 -17.78 -17.55 2.13
C LYS A 170 -17.55 -16.78 0.84
N SER A 171 -16.40 -16.19 0.63
CA SER A 171 -16.07 -15.53 -0.62
C SER A 171 -15.94 -16.56 -1.76
N ASP A 172 -16.31 -16.15 -2.98
CA ASP A 172 -16.07 -16.99 -4.18
C ASP A 172 -14.58 -17.10 -4.46
N ALA A 173 -13.81 -16.00 -4.20
CA ALA A 173 -12.36 -16.00 -4.18
C ALA A 173 -11.84 -14.98 -3.13
N THR A 174 -10.60 -15.14 -2.69
CA THR A 174 -9.88 -14.19 -1.85
C THR A 174 -8.56 -13.81 -2.51
N VAL A 175 -8.32 -12.53 -2.70
CA VAL A 175 -7.10 -12.00 -3.31
C VAL A 175 -6.31 -11.25 -2.25
N PHE A 176 -5.09 -11.69 -2.00
CA PHE A 176 -4.15 -11.01 -1.10
C PHE A 176 -3.12 -10.22 -1.89
N SER A 177 -2.78 -9.04 -1.40
CA SER A 177 -1.65 -8.27 -1.93
C SER A 177 -0.30 -8.69 -1.32
N ILE A 178 -0.30 -9.56 -0.33
CA ILE A 178 0.89 -9.97 0.44
C ILE A 178 1.22 -11.44 0.14
N LYS A 179 2.47 -11.72 -0.23
CA LYS A 179 2.94 -13.00 -0.79
C LYS A 179 2.78 -14.19 0.17
N GLY A 180 2.91 -13.96 1.48
CA GLY A 180 2.80 -14.99 2.51
C GLY A 180 1.38 -15.42 2.88
N CYS A 181 0.36 -15.12 2.04
CA CYS A 181 -1.04 -15.44 2.35
C CYS A 181 -1.30 -16.94 2.59
N TYR A 182 -0.63 -17.84 1.87
CA TYR A 182 -0.76 -19.28 2.09
C TYR A 182 -0.19 -19.68 3.45
N LYS A 183 1.01 -19.18 3.78
CA LYS A 183 1.66 -19.43 5.07
C LYS A 183 0.84 -18.87 6.24
N TYR A 184 0.15 -17.77 6.05
CA TYR A 184 -0.79 -17.21 7.03
C TYR A 184 -1.90 -18.19 7.37
N PHE A 185 -2.52 -18.83 6.38
CA PHE A 185 -3.57 -19.82 6.61
C PHE A 185 -3.05 -21.08 7.26
N GLU A 186 -1.87 -21.57 6.88
CA GLU A 186 -1.19 -22.72 7.50
C GLU A 186 -0.91 -22.46 8.99
N ASP A 187 -0.27 -21.34 9.32
CA ASP A 187 0.07 -20.97 10.71
C ASP A 187 -1.18 -20.84 11.59
N LYS A 188 -2.28 -20.34 11.03
CA LYS A 188 -3.57 -20.29 11.71
C LYS A 188 -4.29 -21.65 11.77
N ARG A 189 -3.81 -22.64 11.03
CA ARG A 189 -4.51 -23.93 10.81
C ARG A 189 -5.93 -23.71 10.30
N TRP A 190 -6.11 -22.73 9.42
CA TRP A 190 -7.39 -22.41 8.85
C TRP A 190 -7.64 -23.09 7.50
N ASP A 191 -6.60 -23.57 6.85
CA ASP A 191 -6.68 -24.30 5.61
C ASP A 191 -7.20 -25.74 5.78
N THR A 192 -7.73 -26.30 4.69
CA THR A 192 -8.32 -27.65 4.70
C THR A 192 -7.30 -28.75 4.97
N PHE A 193 -6.02 -28.57 4.62
CA PHE A 193 -4.96 -29.54 4.91
C PHE A 193 -4.72 -29.71 6.40
N HIS A 194 -4.84 -28.65 7.17
CA HIS A 194 -4.74 -28.67 8.65
C HIS A 194 -6.09 -28.83 9.37
N GLY A 195 -7.15 -29.22 8.62
CA GLY A 195 -8.49 -29.46 9.19
C GLY A 195 -9.32 -28.18 9.40
N GLY A 196 -8.89 -27.05 8.88
CA GLY A 196 -9.64 -25.79 8.87
C GLY A 196 -10.64 -25.70 7.71
N PRO A 197 -11.47 -24.65 7.68
CA PRO A 197 -12.55 -24.53 6.71
C PRO A 197 -12.19 -23.77 5.43
N VAL A 198 -10.97 -23.22 5.30
CA VAL A 198 -10.57 -22.36 4.16
C VAL A 198 -10.00 -23.22 3.05
N ASP A 199 -10.60 -23.16 1.88
CA ASP A 199 -10.14 -23.81 0.67
C ASP A 199 -9.08 -22.92 -0.03
N LEU A 200 -7.81 -23.34 0.02
CA LEU A 200 -6.70 -22.59 -0.57
C LEU A 200 -6.77 -22.49 -2.10
N SER A 201 -7.56 -23.33 -2.78
CA SER A 201 -7.76 -23.21 -4.24
C SER A 201 -8.50 -21.92 -4.64
N LYS A 202 -9.16 -21.27 -3.69
CA LYS A 202 -9.84 -19.99 -3.85
C LYS A 202 -9.01 -18.78 -3.36
N VAL A 203 -7.79 -19.03 -2.91
CA VAL A 203 -6.88 -17.99 -2.42
C VAL A 203 -5.87 -17.66 -3.50
N TYR A 204 -5.71 -16.39 -3.79
CA TYR A 204 -4.82 -15.88 -4.84
C TYR A 204 -3.94 -14.77 -4.28
N TYR A 205 -2.73 -14.68 -4.81
CA TYR A 205 -1.80 -13.59 -4.54
C TYR A 205 -1.70 -12.69 -5.77
N ILE A 206 -2.05 -11.42 -5.62
CA ILE A 206 -1.87 -10.38 -6.64
C ILE A 206 -1.38 -9.13 -5.91
N ASN A 207 -0.09 -8.82 -6.03
CA ASN A 207 0.56 -7.75 -5.29
C ASN A 207 0.01 -6.36 -5.64
N ASN A 208 0.38 -5.34 -4.87
CA ASN A 208 0.36 -3.97 -5.32
C ASN A 208 1.41 -3.77 -6.41
N GLY A 209 1.37 -2.64 -7.08
CA GLY A 209 2.26 -2.40 -8.20
C GLY A 209 2.53 -0.94 -8.49
N VAL A 210 3.04 -0.73 -9.67
CA VAL A 210 3.31 0.57 -10.29
C VAL A 210 2.70 0.55 -11.70
N ASP A 211 2.34 1.70 -12.22
CA ASP A 211 2.01 1.87 -13.63
C ASP A 211 3.27 2.39 -14.34
N LEU A 212 3.93 1.51 -15.08
CA LEU A 212 5.20 1.86 -15.73
C LEU A 212 5.04 2.88 -16.84
N ALA A 213 3.91 2.89 -17.54
CA ALA A 213 3.63 3.87 -18.58
C ALA A 213 3.50 5.28 -17.96
N ASP A 214 2.65 5.42 -16.93
CA ASP A 214 2.49 6.68 -16.21
C ASP A 214 3.78 7.09 -15.49
N PHE A 215 4.49 6.15 -14.86
CA PHE A 215 5.75 6.42 -14.17
C PHE A 215 6.78 7.07 -15.13
N ASN A 216 6.99 6.47 -16.29
CA ASN A 216 7.95 6.98 -17.27
C ASN A 216 7.50 8.31 -17.86
N LYS A 217 6.22 8.44 -18.23
CA LYS A 217 5.65 9.70 -18.73
C LYS A 217 5.83 10.82 -17.69
N TRP A 218 5.41 10.58 -16.45
CA TRP A 218 5.47 11.62 -15.41
C TRP A 218 6.89 11.99 -15.02
N LYS A 219 7.81 11.03 -15.01
CA LYS A 219 9.25 11.28 -14.79
C LYS A 219 9.81 12.32 -15.76
N ASP A 220 9.40 12.26 -17.01
CA ASP A 220 9.94 13.11 -18.06
C ASP A 220 9.21 14.46 -18.15
N GLU A 221 7.89 14.46 -17.92
CA GLU A 221 7.03 15.65 -18.04
C GLU A 221 6.98 16.51 -16.77
N ASN A 222 7.15 15.94 -15.57
CA ASN A 222 6.95 16.65 -14.31
C ASN A 222 8.25 16.74 -13.51
N LYS A 223 9.06 17.73 -13.81
CA LYS A 223 10.34 17.98 -13.12
C LYS A 223 10.15 18.97 -11.98
N ILE A 224 10.93 18.81 -10.91
CA ILE A 224 11.01 19.73 -9.78
C ILE A 224 12.32 20.49 -9.89
N ASP A 225 12.27 21.79 -9.81
CA ASP A 225 13.44 22.66 -9.70
C ASP A 225 13.92 22.71 -8.24
N ASP A 226 14.87 21.83 -7.89
CA ASP A 226 15.38 21.65 -6.54
C ASP A 226 16.90 21.42 -6.60
N ASP A 227 17.66 22.31 -5.97
CA ASP A 227 19.12 22.30 -6.02
C ASP A 227 19.73 21.03 -5.43
N ASP A 228 19.09 20.43 -4.40
CA ASP A 228 19.57 19.18 -3.81
C ASP A 228 19.41 18.02 -4.80
N LEU A 229 18.30 17.98 -5.56
CA LEU A 229 18.11 16.95 -6.60
C LEU A 229 19.06 17.12 -7.78
N LYS A 230 19.47 18.36 -8.09
CA LYS A 230 20.40 18.67 -9.19
C LYS A 230 21.88 18.48 -8.82
N SER A 231 22.21 18.45 -7.53
CA SER A 231 23.59 18.30 -7.07
C SER A 231 24.22 17.01 -7.56
N ASP A 232 25.56 16.96 -7.63
CA ASP A 232 26.32 15.75 -8.01
C ASP A 232 26.45 14.73 -6.89
N THR A 233 25.88 15.01 -5.70
CA THR A 233 25.94 14.10 -4.56
C THR A 233 25.06 12.87 -4.78
N LYS A 234 25.43 11.74 -4.18
CA LYS A 234 24.59 10.54 -4.11
C LYS A 234 23.41 10.80 -3.17
N LYS A 235 22.17 10.72 -3.66
CA LYS A 235 20.96 10.96 -2.85
C LYS A 235 20.42 9.64 -2.31
N VAL A 236 20.37 9.53 -0.99
CA VAL A 236 19.66 8.47 -0.28
C VAL A 236 18.27 8.99 0.07
N ILE A 237 17.23 8.46 -0.59
CA ILE A 237 15.88 9.04 -0.49
C ILE A 237 14.95 8.15 0.31
N TYR A 238 14.29 8.75 1.31
CA TYR A 238 13.09 8.24 1.93
C TYR A 238 11.87 9.05 1.45
N LEU A 239 10.83 8.35 0.98
CA LEU A 239 9.57 8.97 0.58
C LEU A 239 8.40 8.26 1.25
N GLY A 240 7.67 8.96 2.12
CA GLY A 240 6.52 8.38 2.81
C GLY A 240 6.19 9.08 4.14
N SER A 241 5.24 8.50 4.89
CA SER A 241 4.86 9.07 6.18
C SER A 241 5.98 8.95 7.22
N VAL A 242 6.21 10.04 7.96
CA VAL A 242 7.22 10.13 9.02
C VAL A 242 6.53 9.86 10.36
N ARG A 243 6.32 8.57 10.65
CA ARG A 243 5.56 8.09 11.81
C ARG A 243 6.26 6.90 12.45
N LEU A 244 5.91 6.60 13.70
CA LEU A 244 6.44 5.47 14.47
C LEU A 244 6.49 4.16 13.67
N ALA A 245 5.43 3.82 12.94
CA ALA A 245 5.36 2.60 12.14
C ALA A 245 6.43 2.49 11.03
N ASN A 246 6.98 3.63 10.60
CA ASN A 246 8.01 3.68 9.56
C ASN A 246 9.42 3.88 10.12
N ASN A 247 9.59 4.00 11.43
CA ASN A 247 10.88 4.08 12.11
C ASN A 247 11.94 4.99 11.42
N VAL A 248 11.50 6.17 10.95
CA VAL A 248 12.38 7.11 10.22
C VAL A 248 13.51 7.62 11.12
N GLY A 249 13.31 7.60 12.44
CA GLY A 249 14.36 7.97 13.41
C GLY A 249 15.61 7.11 13.32
N GLN A 250 15.47 5.80 13.09
CA GLN A 250 16.62 4.91 12.89
C GLN A 250 17.40 5.29 11.62
N PHE A 251 16.70 5.64 10.54
CA PHE A 251 17.33 6.12 9.31
C PHE A 251 18.09 7.43 9.49
N VAL A 252 17.51 8.42 10.22
CA VAL A 252 18.20 9.69 10.53
C VAL A 252 19.47 9.44 11.33
N LYS A 253 19.43 8.58 12.34
CA LYS A 253 20.61 8.24 13.14
C LYS A 253 21.66 7.45 12.34
N ALA A 254 21.25 6.60 11.40
CA ALA A 254 22.17 5.96 10.46
C ALA A 254 22.85 7.00 9.55
N ALA A 255 22.11 8.03 9.10
CA ALA A 255 22.67 9.13 8.34
C ALA A 255 23.68 9.98 9.15
N GLU A 256 23.50 10.08 10.48
CA GLU A 256 24.46 10.71 11.39
C GLU A 256 25.81 9.99 11.38
N GLN A 257 25.85 8.64 11.33
CA GLN A 257 27.08 7.86 11.23
C GLN A 257 27.82 8.10 9.90
N LEU A 258 27.17 8.72 8.94
CA LEU A 258 27.70 9.05 7.62
C LEU A 258 27.89 10.55 7.39
N LYS A 259 27.85 11.40 8.44
CA LYS A 259 27.91 12.86 8.34
C LYS A 259 29.21 13.40 7.73
N GLU A 260 30.30 12.64 7.82
CA GLU A 260 31.58 13.03 7.23
C GLU A 260 31.63 12.80 5.72
N ARG A 261 30.70 12.05 5.13
CA ARG A 261 30.55 11.78 3.69
C ARG A 261 29.94 13.00 3.00
N LYS A 262 30.80 13.85 2.42
CA LYS A 262 30.36 15.07 1.72
C LYS A 262 29.77 14.79 0.33
N ASP A 263 29.99 13.60 -0.19
CA ASP A 263 29.46 13.10 -1.46
C ASP A 263 28.04 12.51 -1.36
N VAL A 264 27.43 12.49 -0.15
CA VAL A 264 26.13 11.86 0.11
C VAL A 264 25.17 12.83 0.78
N GLN A 265 23.90 12.84 0.34
CA GLN A 265 22.81 13.54 0.97
C GLN A 265 21.64 12.60 1.27
N PHE A 266 21.00 12.80 2.42
CA PHE A 266 19.84 12.06 2.87
C PHE A 266 18.61 12.97 2.77
N LEU A 267 17.70 12.63 1.85
CA LEU A 267 16.52 13.46 1.56
C LEU A 267 15.27 12.76 2.06
N ILE A 268 14.50 13.42 2.93
CA ILE A 268 13.30 12.87 3.57
C ILE A 268 12.09 13.65 3.08
N TYR A 269 11.24 12.99 2.28
CA TYR A 269 9.98 13.53 1.79
C TYR A 269 8.82 12.91 2.55
N GLY A 270 7.92 13.74 3.05
CA GLY A 270 6.72 13.28 3.73
C GLY A 270 6.43 14.00 5.05
N ASP A 271 5.29 13.68 5.64
CA ASP A 271 4.81 14.28 6.89
C ASP A 271 4.40 13.20 7.92
N GLY A 272 4.28 13.61 9.16
CA GLY A 272 3.83 12.76 10.27
C GLY A 272 4.30 13.25 11.61
N ASP A 273 3.85 12.56 12.66
CA ASP A 273 4.05 13.01 14.06
C ASP A 273 5.53 13.04 14.49
N ASP A 274 6.39 12.22 13.85
CA ASP A 274 7.82 12.17 14.19
C ASP A 274 8.66 13.19 13.40
N ARG A 275 8.07 13.92 12.44
CA ARG A 275 8.83 14.82 11.55
C ARG A 275 9.51 15.96 12.31
N GLU A 276 8.75 16.75 13.06
CA GLU A 276 9.29 17.91 13.77
C GLU A 276 10.32 17.50 14.84
N PRO A 277 10.07 16.44 15.65
CA PRO A 277 11.10 15.92 16.55
C PRO A 277 12.41 15.51 15.85
N LEU A 278 12.33 14.92 14.65
CA LEU A 278 13.53 14.52 13.90
C LEU A 278 14.26 15.72 13.27
N ILE A 279 13.54 16.78 12.87
CA ILE A 279 14.17 18.04 12.43
C ILE A 279 14.97 18.64 13.58
N MET A 280 14.37 18.77 14.77
CA MET A 280 15.07 19.28 15.97
C MET A 280 16.30 18.41 16.30
N TYR A 281 16.16 17.08 16.22
CA TYR A 281 17.30 16.18 16.40
C TYR A 281 18.45 16.50 15.43
N CYS A 282 18.14 16.71 14.14
CA CYS A 282 19.15 17.06 13.14
C CYS A 282 19.84 18.41 13.44
N GLU A 283 19.09 19.40 13.92
CA GLU A 283 19.62 20.71 14.32
C GLU A 283 20.54 20.59 15.52
N ASP A 284 20.12 19.91 16.59
CA ASP A 284 20.88 19.70 17.82
C ASP A 284 22.19 18.93 17.58
N HIS A 285 22.18 17.98 16.62
CA HIS A 285 23.35 17.16 16.25
C HIS A 285 24.16 17.74 15.06
N HIS A 286 23.77 18.92 14.57
CA HIS A 286 24.42 19.62 13.45
C HIS A 286 24.53 18.76 12.18
N LEU A 287 23.49 18.01 11.84
CA LEU A 287 23.45 17.13 10.67
C LEU A 287 23.15 17.92 9.40
N THR A 288 24.21 18.31 8.68
CA THR A 288 24.08 19.05 7.41
C THR A 288 23.81 18.14 6.19
N ASN A 289 24.01 16.85 6.36
CA ASN A 289 23.80 15.84 5.31
C ASN A 289 22.35 15.31 5.24
N VAL A 290 21.48 15.64 6.24
CA VAL A 290 20.07 15.24 6.27
C VAL A 290 19.20 16.44 5.97
N LYS A 291 18.27 16.31 5.03
CA LYS A 291 17.34 17.38 4.65
C LYS A 291 15.90 16.87 4.60
N PHE A 292 15.05 17.53 5.38
CA PHE A 292 13.60 17.32 5.31
C PHE A 292 13.02 18.19 4.21
N LYS A 293 12.50 17.54 3.17
CA LYS A 293 11.95 18.16 1.97
C LYS A 293 10.43 18.40 2.13
N ALA A 294 9.69 18.46 1.04
CA ALA A 294 8.25 18.72 1.06
C ALA A 294 7.47 17.71 1.92
N LYS A 295 6.53 18.19 2.74
CA LYS A 295 5.62 17.36 3.55
C LYS A 295 4.71 16.49 2.67
N TRP A 296 4.35 16.98 1.50
CA TRP A 296 3.56 16.28 0.51
C TRP A 296 4.04 16.63 -0.90
N ILE A 297 4.07 15.62 -1.76
CA ILE A 297 4.39 15.75 -3.18
C ILE A 297 3.20 15.21 -3.97
N GLU A 298 2.75 15.97 -4.98
CA GLU A 298 1.76 15.44 -5.91
C GLU A 298 2.28 14.15 -6.56
N PRO A 299 1.43 13.12 -6.71
CA PRO A 299 1.86 11.81 -7.25
C PRO A 299 2.62 11.89 -8.58
N LYS A 300 2.28 12.84 -9.44
CA LYS A 300 2.93 13.04 -10.74
C LYS A 300 4.43 13.44 -10.67
N TYR A 301 4.87 14.03 -9.54
CA TYR A 301 6.28 14.42 -9.36
C TYR A 301 7.14 13.33 -8.71
N VAL A 302 6.51 12.32 -8.11
CA VAL A 302 7.23 11.25 -7.40
C VAL A 302 8.19 10.50 -8.32
N PRO A 303 7.83 10.13 -9.57
CA PRO A 303 8.75 9.46 -10.48
C PRO A 303 10.02 10.27 -10.78
N PHE A 304 9.91 11.59 -10.94
CA PHE A 304 11.08 12.44 -11.14
C PHE A 304 11.99 12.42 -9.91
N VAL A 305 11.44 12.64 -8.71
CA VAL A 305 12.23 12.64 -7.46
C VAL A 305 12.98 11.31 -7.29
N LEU A 306 12.29 10.19 -7.50
CA LEU A 306 12.90 8.86 -7.36
C LEU A 306 13.94 8.57 -8.45
N SER A 307 13.79 9.12 -9.64
CA SER A 307 14.79 8.97 -10.70
C SER A 307 16.14 9.63 -10.35
N GLN A 308 16.11 10.67 -9.49
CA GLN A 308 17.31 11.37 -9.03
C GLN A 308 17.99 10.67 -7.84
N SER A 309 17.38 9.63 -7.26
CA SER A 309 18.00 8.90 -6.17
C SER A 309 19.19 8.05 -6.64
N TYR A 310 20.12 7.83 -5.74
CA TYR A 310 21.13 6.78 -5.85
C TYR A 310 20.65 5.51 -5.14
N LEU A 311 19.98 5.67 -3.98
CA LEU A 311 19.48 4.60 -3.13
C LEU A 311 18.16 5.03 -2.51
N ASN A 312 17.20 4.10 -2.40
CA ASN A 312 15.93 4.35 -1.76
C ASN A 312 15.77 3.55 -0.46
N ILE A 313 15.09 4.14 0.49
CA ILE A 313 14.90 3.61 1.83
C ILE A 313 13.47 3.12 2.03
N LEU A 314 13.37 1.86 2.45
CA LEU A 314 12.11 1.23 2.83
C LEU A 314 12.15 0.85 4.31
N ASN A 315 11.55 1.67 5.15
CA ASN A 315 11.64 1.56 6.61
C ASN A 315 10.35 1.08 7.24
N TYR A 316 10.48 0.22 8.26
CA TYR A 316 9.40 -0.25 9.13
C TYR A 316 9.90 -0.45 10.56
N THR A 317 8.96 -0.53 11.52
CA THR A 317 9.23 -1.12 12.83
C THR A 317 9.33 -2.65 12.71
N ALA A 318 10.16 -3.29 13.53
CA ALA A 318 10.22 -4.74 13.66
C ALA A 318 8.80 -5.31 13.88
N HIS A 319 8.46 -6.43 13.28
CA HIS A 319 7.15 -7.14 13.25
C HIS A 319 6.34 -7.04 11.95
N PHE A 320 6.64 -6.12 11.05
CA PHE A 320 5.89 -5.97 9.80
C PHE A 320 6.12 -7.11 8.79
N GLY A 321 7.26 -7.81 8.86
CA GLY A 321 7.71 -8.71 7.80
C GLY A 321 7.23 -10.16 7.87
N LYS A 322 6.46 -10.57 8.89
CA LYS A 322 6.18 -11.99 9.19
C LYS A 322 5.58 -12.79 8.01
N TYR A 323 4.76 -12.19 7.22
CA TYR A 323 4.14 -12.83 6.03
C TYR A 323 4.46 -12.06 4.74
N GLY A 324 5.47 -11.21 4.76
CA GLY A 324 5.80 -10.31 3.66
C GLY A 324 5.07 -8.97 3.77
N ILE A 325 5.39 -8.09 2.87
CA ILE A 325 4.80 -6.75 2.77
C ILE A 325 4.35 -6.47 1.33
N SER A 326 3.47 -5.48 1.17
CA SER A 326 3.03 -5.00 -0.13
C SER A 326 3.01 -3.47 -0.13
N SER A 327 4.20 -2.88 -0.21
CA SER A 327 4.37 -1.43 -0.17
C SER A 327 4.42 -0.81 -1.55
N SER A 328 3.50 0.08 -1.87
CA SER A 328 3.51 0.82 -3.15
C SER A 328 4.81 1.58 -3.40
N LYS A 329 5.51 2.01 -2.33
CA LYS A 329 6.84 2.66 -2.44
C LYS A 329 7.87 1.74 -3.10
N MET A 330 7.91 0.47 -2.70
CA MET A 330 8.87 -0.51 -3.20
C MET A 330 8.78 -0.63 -4.72
N PHE A 331 7.58 -0.73 -5.27
CA PHE A 331 7.39 -0.87 -6.72
C PHE A 331 7.76 0.41 -7.49
N GLN A 332 7.55 1.58 -6.88
CA GLN A 332 8.02 2.85 -7.46
C GLN A 332 9.57 2.96 -7.41
N TYR A 333 10.21 2.45 -6.37
CA TYR A 333 11.68 2.36 -6.29
C TYR A 333 12.25 1.41 -7.34
N MET A 334 11.58 0.27 -7.55
CA MET A 334 11.92 -0.65 -8.65
C MET A 334 11.76 0.02 -10.02
N ALA A 335 10.65 0.73 -10.26
CA ALA A 335 10.40 1.46 -11.52
C ALA A 335 11.43 2.57 -11.77
N ALA A 336 11.93 3.21 -10.71
CA ALA A 336 13.04 4.16 -10.80
C ALA A 336 14.37 3.49 -11.16
N GLY A 337 14.46 2.16 -11.12
CA GLY A 337 15.69 1.42 -11.36
C GLY A 337 16.78 1.71 -10.32
N LYS A 338 16.40 1.76 -9.04
CA LYS A 338 17.33 2.14 -7.97
C LYS A 338 17.35 1.06 -6.88
N PRO A 339 18.54 0.80 -6.28
CA PRO A 339 18.66 -0.09 -5.13
C PRO A 339 17.77 0.31 -3.96
N ILE A 340 17.43 -0.69 -3.12
CA ILE A 340 16.57 -0.51 -1.95
C ILE A 340 17.29 -1.04 -0.72
N VAL A 341 17.32 -0.27 0.36
CA VAL A 341 17.70 -0.78 1.69
C VAL A 341 16.47 -0.78 2.59
N CYS A 342 16.18 -1.95 3.17
CA CYS A 342 15.11 -2.16 4.14
C CYS A 342 15.69 -2.57 5.49
N ASN A 343 15.23 -1.91 6.56
CA ASN A 343 15.76 -2.07 7.92
C ASN A 343 15.17 -3.23 8.71
N VAL A 344 14.31 -4.04 8.12
CA VAL A 344 13.68 -5.18 8.77
C VAL A 344 13.70 -6.42 7.89
N ASP A 345 13.71 -7.60 8.51
CA ASP A 345 13.49 -8.86 7.82
C ASP A 345 12.07 -8.94 7.26
N ILE A 346 11.98 -9.28 5.97
CA ILE A 346 10.69 -9.47 5.29
C ILE A 346 10.66 -10.89 4.73
N MET A 347 9.74 -11.71 5.23
CA MET A 347 9.50 -13.02 4.64
C MET A 347 9.02 -12.85 3.19
N TYR A 348 9.55 -13.65 2.27
CA TYR A 348 9.28 -13.51 0.83
C TYR A 348 9.65 -12.13 0.27
N SER A 349 10.79 -11.60 0.72
CA SER A 349 11.26 -10.26 0.30
C SER A 349 11.53 -10.19 -1.21
N ASP A 350 10.76 -9.37 -1.91
CA ASP A 350 10.98 -9.08 -3.33
C ASP A 350 12.34 -8.38 -3.55
N ILE A 351 12.87 -7.67 -2.53
CA ILE A 351 14.21 -7.03 -2.58
C ILE A 351 15.30 -8.10 -2.71
N LEU A 352 15.21 -9.16 -1.90
CA LEU A 352 16.20 -10.25 -1.91
C LEU A 352 16.01 -11.19 -3.08
N GLU A 353 14.76 -11.51 -3.43
CA GLU A 353 14.42 -12.40 -4.54
C GLU A 353 14.95 -11.86 -5.88
N HIS A 354 14.79 -10.57 -6.12
CA HIS A 354 15.29 -9.92 -7.33
C HIS A 354 16.73 -9.39 -7.20
N GLN A 355 17.37 -9.53 -6.04
CA GLN A 355 18.75 -9.06 -5.78
C GLN A 355 18.91 -7.55 -6.08
N ILE A 356 17.98 -6.75 -5.58
CA ILE A 356 17.90 -5.30 -5.86
C ILE A 356 18.25 -4.43 -4.65
N GLY A 357 18.85 -5.01 -3.62
CA GLY A 357 19.23 -4.27 -2.44
C GLY A 357 19.47 -5.15 -1.22
N ILE A 358 19.31 -4.56 -0.05
CA ILE A 358 19.55 -5.16 1.27
C ILE A 358 18.25 -5.14 2.07
N CYS A 359 17.93 -6.25 2.73
CA CYS A 359 16.72 -6.38 3.53
C CYS A 359 16.98 -7.37 4.67
N HIS A 360 17.17 -6.85 5.88
CA HIS A 360 17.28 -7.65 7.11
C HIS A 360 17.07 -6.75 8.34
N ASP A 361 16.85 -7.37 9.50
CA ASP A 361 16.74 -6.63 10.76
C ASP A 361 18.04 -5.92 11.09
N MET A 362 18.02 -4.58 11.12
CA MET A 362 19.15 -3.74 11.52
C MET A 362 19.14 -3.58 13.04
N LYS A 363 20.14 -4.12 13.73
CA LYS A 363 20.21 -4.14 15.18
C LYS A 363 20.38 -2.75 15.79
N ASP A 364 21.15 -1.93 15.09
CA ASP A 364 21.46 -0.57 15.51
C ASP A 364 21.66 0.36 14.30
N GLU A 365 21.94 1.62 14.60
CA GLU A 365 22.15 2.66 13.59
C GLU A 365 23.46 2.48 12.82
N GLN A 366 24.47 1.82 13.44
CA GLN A 366 25.76 1.54 12.79
C GLN A 366 25.60 0.47 11.71
N GLU A 367 24.92 -0.66 12.04
CA GLU A 367 24.64 -1.72 11.06
C GLU A 367 23.84 -1.16 9.87
N TYR A 368 22.90 -0.27 10.16
CA TYR A 368 22.12 0.37 9.10
C TYR A 368 22.98 1.30 8.24
N ALA A 369 23.86 2.09 8.85
CA ALA A 369 24.82 2.94 8.13
C ALA A 369 25.78 2.09 7.27
N ASP A 370 26.22 0.93 7.77
CA ASP A 370 27.09 0.01 7.03
C ASP A 370 26.37 -0.62 5.83
N ALA A 371 25.08 -0.97 5.96
CA ALA A 371 24.26 -1.43 4.85
C ALA A 371 24.12 -0.34 3.77
N ILE A 372 23.85 0.90 4.15
CA ILE A 372 23.81 2.05 3.23
C ILE A 372 25.18 2.24 2.57
N ARG A 373 26.27 2.25 3.36
CA ARG A 373 27.65 2.43 2.88
C ARG A 373 28.03 1.37 1.84
N SER A 374 27.64 0.11 2.06
CA SER A 374 27.96 -0.99 1.13
C SER A 374 27.40 -0.76 -0.28
N ILE A 375 26.21 -0.13 -0.39
CA ILE A 375 25.65 0.27 -1.70
C ILE A 375 26.33 1.52 -2.24
N LEU A 376 26.66 2.49 -1.37
CA LEU A 376 27.33 3.73 -1.79
C LEU A 376 28.74 3.49 -2.34
N ASP A 377 29.45 2.52 -1.77
CA ASP A 377 30.84 2.19 -2.12
C ASP A 377 30.96 0.99 -3.07
N MET A 378 29.84 0.49 -3.56
CA MET A 378 29.76 -0.62 -4.52
C MET A 378 30.46 -0.25 -5.84
N PRO A 379 31.21 -1.17 -6.48
CA PRO A 379 31.73 -0.98 -7.83
C PRO A 379 30.64 -0.56 -8.81
N GLN A 380 30.97 0.35 -9.73
CA GLN A 380 29.97 0.97 -10.62
C GLN A 380 29.21 -0.06 -11.48
N ASP A 381 29.91 -1.07 -11.97
CA ASP A 381 29.33 -2.15 -12.77
C ASP A 381 28.33 -3.02 -11.96
N GLU A 382 28.65 -3.31 -10.70
CA GLU A 382 27.76 -4.03 -9.80
C GLU A 382 26.51 -3.19 -9.45
N TYR A 383 26.71 -1.89 -9.19
CA TYR A 383 25.61 -0.94 -8.94
C TYR A 383 24.68 -0.84 -10.15
N GLU A 384 25.22 -0.67 -11.35
CA GLU A 384 24.43 -0.61 -12.59
C GLU A 384 23.67 -1.92 -12.84
N ALA A 385 24.29 -3.07 -12.60
CA ALA A 385 23.64 -4.36 -12.69
C ALA A 385 22.49 -4.48 -11.70
N MET A 386 22.63 -3.97 -10.46
CA MET A 386 21.55 -3.92 -9.47
C MET A 386 20.40 -3.01 -9.91
N CYS A 387 20.71 -1.84 -10.47
CA CYS A 387 19.71 -0.92 -11.05
C CYS A 387 18.94 -1.57 -12.19
N MET A 388 19.60 -2.28 -13.09
CA MET A 388 18.94 -3.01 -14.19
C MET A 388 18.03 -4.11 -13.68
N ARG A 389 18.43 -4.85 -12.64
CA ARG A 389 17.56 -5.86 -12.00
C ARG A 389 16.33 -5.22 -11.37
N ALA A 390 16.49 -4.06 -10.69
CA ALA A 390 15.36 -3.34 -10.11
C ALA A 390 14.33 -2.92 -11.18
N GLN A 391 14.82 -2.36 -12.29
CA GLN A 391 13.97 -1.97 -13.41
C GLN A 391 13.30 -3.16 -14.10
N ALA A 392 13.99 -4.28 -14.23
CA ALA A 392 13.43 -5.51 -14.77
C ALA A 392 12.34 -6.08 -13.87
N ALA A 393 12.59 -6.15 -12.54
CA ALA A 393 11.64 -6.61 -11.55
C ALA A 393 10.33 -5.80 -11.53
N ALA A 394 10.40 -4.48 -11.80
CA ALA A 394 9.21 -3.63 -11.84
C ALA A 394 8.15 -4.11 -12.84
N ARG A 395 8.52 -4.84 -13.89
CA ARG A 395 7.59 -5.36 -14.91
C ARG A 395 6.62 -6.40 -14.35
N ASP A 396 7.05 -7.18 -13.36
CA ASP A 396 6.22 -8.20 -12.71
C ASP A 396 5.15 -7.56 -11.80
N TYR A 397 5.29 -6.26 -11.52
CA TYR A 397 4.38 -5.46 -10.71
C TYR A 397 3.72 -4.33 -11.49
N ASP A 398 3.75 -4.38 -12.82
CA ASP A 398 3.04 -3.42 -13.67
C ASP A 398 1.52 -3.68 -13.63
N TYR A 399 0.71 -2.64 -13.45
CA TYR A 399 -0.74 -2.81 -13.33
C TYR A 399 -1.41 -3.51 -14.52
N PRO A 400 -1.02 -3.31 -15.79
CA PRO A 400 -1.53 -4.14 -16.88
C PRO A 400 -1.32 -5.64 -16.66
N PHE A 401 -0.15 -6.05 -16.16
CA PHE A 401 0.16 -7.44 -15.86
C PHE A 401 -0.66 -7.95 -14.66
N LEU A 402 -0.69 -7.20 -13.57
CA LEU A 402 -1.48 -7.55 -12.38
C LEU A 402 -2.98 -7.62 -12.68
N THR A 403 -3.49 -6.78 -13.60
CA THR A 403 -4.89 -6.82 -14.02
C THR A 403 -5.21 -8.09 -14.81
N LYS A 404 -4.29 -8.57 -15.64
CA LYS A 404 -4.46 -9.88 -16.31
C LYS A 404 -4.59 -11.01 -15.29
N GLN A 405 -3.76 -11.01 -14.23
CA GLN A 405 -3.91 -12.00 -13.15
C GLN A 405 -5.27 -11.88 -12.45
N MET A 406 -5.77 -10.67 -12.24
CA MET A 406 -7.11 -10.46 -11.66
C MET A 406 -8.22 -11.00 -12.60
N VAL A 407 -8.08 -10.81 -13.90
CA VAL A 407 -9.01 -11.36 -14.91
C VAL A 407 -8.99 -12.89 -14.88
N GLU A 408 -7.83 -13.53 -14.77
CA GLU A 408 -7.74 -14.99 -14.62
C GLU A 408 -8.48 -15.50 -13.38
N VAL A 409 -8.49 -14.74 -12.28
CA VAL A 409 -9.30 -15.07 -11.10
C VAL A 409 -10.79 -14.88 -11.38
N ILE A 410 -11.16 -13.79 -12.05
CA ILE A 410 -12.56 -13.49 -12.41
C ILE A 410 -13.15 -14.55 -13.34
N GLU A 411 -12.38 -15.05 -14.29
CA GLU A 411 -12.83 -16.06 -15.26
C GLU A 411 -13.05 -17.46 -14.66
N LYS A 412 -12.47 -17.72 -13.48
CA LYS A 412 -12.67 -18.97 -12.72
C LYS A 412 -13.94 -18.96 -11.86
N LEU A 413 -14.64 -17.83 -11.73
CA LEU A 413 -15.85 -17.69 -10.91
C LEU A 413 -17.13 -18.08 -11.65
#